data_e2d9568da6164ef3b00b51c2796f5fb5
#
_entry.id   e2d9568da6164ef3b00b51c2796f5fb5
#
_cell.length_a   1.000
_cell.length_b   1.000
_cell.length_c   1.000
_cell.angle_alpha   90.00
_cell.angle_beta   90.00
_cell.angle_gamma   90.00
#
_symmetry.space_group_name_H-M   'P 1'
#
loop_
_entity.id
_entity.type
_entity.pdbx_description
1 polymer ?
#
loop_
_entity_poly.entity_id
_entity_poly.type
_entity_poly.pdbx_seq_one_letter_code
_entity_poly.pdbx_strand_id
1 'polypeptide(L)'
;MVKYIAYDIETLEDVKLAQTNVQIDAEETLEYIPGSSVRGAFIYEYIKKNNVKDINQGVHRKKLLTGGIKFLNAYPEYDGLRSIPLPKAYFAAKDDIKYSELAHVPLKLKLALDTELPQEYERVRKPEFVGYLDGVLYGVDVQKIYNLHINSNREKNILYRYEAIKRGQTFKGIIKADDDSYVDEIKELFNGKCVYIGGSKGSGYGRCIIKNMEVMEENPEYELFEDKDYFEEYIYLIALSDIIYRNKYGQYKTSIDGEYLSEELGLKDIEYVDSIIETKNITSFNNKWNCHTPQIVGIKAGSVFKYKIQGDIDEDRLLEFMDRGIGERKADGFGRFVIVDSLEDSCLFYEKHNAYEEEFATLYNRLSEEEKLQLKDIVNRIYRKNVEEHIGHIVIEKSKNIREQEQMNKSQWGNFMKLFRYLSTLPPEEGIEMYKKEISEIRSTSYKQLMKVKYDDESLVRLFDEMIEKSIDLNYFYNYLFKDVRRIQIGDILSEIDKAFSYKATLKVLVEL
;
A
#
# COMPACT_ATOMS: atom_id res chain seq x y z
N MET A 1 4.84 1.44 37.83
CA MET A 1 3.90 0.85 36.85
C MET A 1 4.46 1.01 35.45
N VAL A 2 4.08 0.15 34.51
CA VAL A 2 4.43 0.32 33.09
C VAL A 2 3.65 1.52 32.55
N LYS A 3 4.31 2.31 31.71
CA LYS A 3 3.71 3.45 31.02
C LYS A 3 4.03 3.41 29.55
N TYR A 4 3.11 3.87 28.75
CA TYR A 4 3.26 4.04 27.31
C TYR A 4 3.35 5.53 27.00
N ILE A 5 4.16 5.89 26.03
CA ILE A 5 4.33 7.27 25.58
C ILE A 5 4.13 7.24 24.08
N ALA A 6 2.95 7.65 23.63
CA ALA A 6 2.69 7.91 22.23
C ALA A 6 3.37 9.21 21.80
N TYR A 7 3.89 9.28 20.57
CA TYR A 7 4.56 10.47 20.06
C TYR A 7 4.56 10.51 18.54
N ASP A 8 4.72 11.70 18.00
CA ASP A 8 4.84 11.94 16.57
C ASP A 8 6.31 12.20 16.21
N ILE A 9 6.74 11.64 15.06
CA ILE A 9 8.01 11.99 14.40
C ILE A 9 7.67 12.66 13.08
N GLU A 10 8.02 13.93 12.96
CA GLU A 10 7.94 14.65 11.69
C GLU A 10 9.32 14.73 11.03
N THR A 11 9.40 14.33 9.77
CA THR A 11 10.65 14.35 9.00
C THR A 11 10.90 15.75 8.45
N LEU A 12 11.94 16.43 8.95
CA LEU A 12 12.35 17.77 8.50
C LEU A 12 13.32 17.72 7.32
N GLU A 13 14.06 16.63 7.21
CA GLU A 13 14.93 16.27 6.09
C GLU A 13 14.57 14.87 5.60
N ASP A 14 15.05 14.51 4.41
CA ASP A 14 14.87 13.16 3.89
C ASP A 14 15.52 12.13 4.82
N VAL A 15 14.86 11.01 5.10
CA VAL A 15 15.33 10.01 6.06
C VAL A 15 15.77 8.73 5.36
N LYS A 16 17.05 8.42 5.43
CA LYS A 16 17.62 7.20 4.86
C LYS A 16 17.64 6.08 5.90
N LEU A 17 16.80 5.07 5.69
CA LEU A 17 16.67 3.88 6.51
C LEU A 17 16.91 2.64 5.64
N ALA A 18 18.18 2.39 5.34
CA ALA A 18 18.55 1.32 4.42
C ALA A 18 18.03 -0.04 4.89
N GLN A 19 17.30 -0.73 4.02
CA GLN A 19 17.16 -2.17 4.10
C GLN A 19 18.54 -2.75 3.77
N THR A 20 19.08 -3.56 4.67
CA THR A 20 20.33 -4.27 4.43
C THR A 20 20.11 -5.37 3.38
N ASN A 21 19.96 -4.97 2.13
CA ASN A 21 19.94 -5.87 0.99
C ASN A 21 21.30 -5.83 0.28
N VAL A 22 21.70 -6.97 -0.22
CA VAL A 22 23.02 -7.33 -0.74
C VAL A 22 23.44 -6.55 -2.00
N GLN A 23 22.63 -5.64 -2.53
CA GLN A 23 22.98 -4.84 -3.70
C GLN A 23 23.70 -3.56 -3.30
N ILE A 24 24.98 -3.50 -3.63
CA ILE A 24 25.90 -2.40 -3.27
C ILE A 24 25.51 -1.07 -3.94
N ASP A 25 24.77 -1.12 -5.06
CA ASP A 25 24.51 0.06 -5.90
C ASP A 25 23.09 0.66 -5.79
N ALA A 26 22.17 -0.01 -5.08
CA ALA A 26 20.79 0.47 -4.88
C ALA A 26 20.30 0.07 -3.48
N GLU A 27 20.38 0.99 -2.53
CA GLU A 27 19.81 0.80 -1.20
C GLU A 27 18.36 1.27 -1.19
N GLU A 28 17.42 0.34 -0.97
CA GLU A 28 16.01 0.65 -0.73
C GLU A 28 15.81 1.11 0.71
N THR A 29 14.90 2.05 0.93
CA THR A 29 14.53 2.53 2.28
C THR A 29 13.32 1.79 2.82
N LEU A 30 13.25 1.66 4.15
CA LEU A 30 12.05 1.18 4.84
C LEU A 30 10.92 2.20 4.69
N GLU A 31 9.68 1.71 4.72
CA GLU A 31 8.46 2.53 4.73
C GLU A 31 7.97 2.86 6.16
N TYR A 32 8.82 2.71 7.15
CA TYR A 32 8.56 3.03 8.56
C TYR A 32 9.85 3.39 9.26
N ILE A 33 9.76 4.00 10.45
CA ILE A 33 10.92 4.31 11.27
C ILE A 33 11.10 3.21 12.32
N PRO A 34 12.18 2.38 12.22
CA PRO A 34 12.41 1.30 13.18
C PRO A 34 12.62 1.82 14.60
N GLY A 35 12.09 1.10 15.58
CA GLY A 35 12.30 1.39 16.99
C GLY A 35 13.79 1.41 17.37
N SER A 36 14.61 0.57 16.72
CA SER A 36 16.07 0.58 16.89
C SER A 36 16.73 1.91 16.51
N SER A 37 16.22 2.59 15.49
CA SER A 37 16.71 3.90 15.05
C SER A 37 16.35 5.00 16.04
N VAL A 38 15.10 4.98 16.53
CA VAL A 38 14.63 5.90 17.57
C VAL A 38 15.40 5.69 18.87
N ARG A 39 15.57 4.42 19.27
CA ARG A 39 16.38 4.05 20.43
C ARG A 39 17.82 4.55 20.32
N GLY A 40 18.42 4.44 19.14
CA GLY A 40 19.76 4.96 18.88
C GLY A 40 19.85 6.47 19.08
N ALA A 41 18.86 7.22 18.61
CA ALA A 41 18.77 8.66 18.83
C ALA A 41 18.59 9.00 20.32
N PHE A 42 17.72 8.26 21.02
CA PHE A 42 17.52 8.43 22.46
C PHE A 42 18.80 8.19 23.27
N ILE A 43 19.48 7.08 23.02
CA ILE A 43 20.74 6.73 23.71
C ILE A 43 21.80 7.81 23.48
N TYR A 44 21.87 8.37 22.27
CA TYR A 44 22.80 9.45 21.96
C TYR A 44 22.51 10.71 22.80
N GLU A 45 21.28 11.17 22.86
CA GLU A 45 20.90 12.35 23.67
C GLU A 45 21.04 12.07 25.17
N TYR A 46 20.71 10.86 25.63
CA TYR A 46 20.86 10.42 27.00
C TYR A 46 22.31 10.46 27.45
N ILE A 47 23.24 9.89 26.66
CA ILE A 47 24.69 9.89 26.97
C ILE A 47 25.20 11.32 27.02
N LYS A 48 24.81 12.16 26.08
CA LYS A 48 25.24 13.56 26.02
C LYS A 48 24.77 14.38 27.22
N LYS A 49 23.48 14.23 27.61
CA LYS A 49 22.91 14.94 28.76
C LYS A 49 23.53 14.51 30.08
N ASN A 50 23.64 13.20 30.31
CA ASN A 50 24.06 12.63 31.58
C ASN A 50 25.57 12.40 31.65
N ASN A 51 26.33 12.79 30.62
CA ASN A 51 27.78 12.59 30.51
C ASN A 51 28.23 11.15 30.85
N VAL A 52 27.46 10.16 30.35
CA VAL A 52 27.65 8.74 30.66
C VAL A 52 28.89 8.21 29.93
N LYS A 53 29.88 7.73 30.66
CA LYS A 53 31.11 7.14 30.08
C LYS A 53 30.92 5.67 29.66
N ASP A 54 30.11 4.90 30.40
CA ASP A 54 29.82 3.49 30.12
C ASP A 54 28.36 3.16 30.41
N ILE A 55 27.62 2.85 29.35
CA ILE A 55 26.22 2.48 29.42
C ILE A 55 25.98 1.03 29.89
N ASN A 56 27.03 0.22 30.02
CA ASN A 56 26.90 -1.19 30.41
C ASN A 56 26.79 -1.39 31.93
N GLN A 57 26.83 -0.32 32.71
CA GLN A 57 26.86 -0.42 34.15
C GLN A 57 25.59 0.11 34.83
N GLY A 58 25.24 -0.50 35.94
CA GLY A 58 24.22 -0.02 36.87
C GLY A 58 22.85 0.26 36.22
N VAL A 59 22.26 1.38 36.57
CA VAL A 59 20.95 1.83 36.13
C VAL A 59 20.91 2.07 34.62
N HIS A 60 22.00 2.55 34.02
CA HIS A 60 22.07 2.80 32.58
C HIS A 60 21.85 1.53 31.76
N ARG A 61 22.49 0.42 32.19
CA ARG A 61 22.32 -0.87 31.53
C ARG A 61 20.88 -1.36 31.62
N LYS A 62 20.26 -1.30 32.80
CA LYS A 62 18.88 -1.72 33.01
C LYS A 62 17.94 -0.92 32.11
N LYS A 63 18.07 0.41 32.13
CA LYS A 63 17.24 1.35 31.40
C LYS A 63 17.40 1.20 29.89
N LEU A 64 18.61 1.17 29.36
CA LEU A 64 18.90 1.34 27.94
C LEU A 64 19.16 0.03 27.20
N LEU A 65 19.72 -1.00 27.85
CA LEU A 65 20.20 -2.20 27.18
C LEU A 65 19.38 -3.46 27.46
N THR A 66 18.79 -3.57 28.67
CA THR A 66 18.05 -4.79 29.07
C THR A 66 16.54 -4.62 29.00
N GLY A 67 16.04 -3.57 28.35
CA GLY A 67 14.63 -3.40 28.01
C GLY A 67 13.78 -2.62 29.00
N GLY A 68 14.41 -1.88 29.94
CA GLY A 68 13.67 -0.97 30.83
C GLY A 68 12.93 0.14 30.08
N ILE A 69 13.46 0.54 28.91
CA ILE A 69 12.77 1.37 27.93
C ILE A 69 12.79 0.62 26.59
N LYS A 70 11.62 0.42 25.99
CA LYS A 70 11.44 -0.24 24.69
C LYS A 70 10.90 0.77 23.70
N PHE A 71 11.47 0.78 22.51
CA PHE A 71 11.09 1.67 21.43
C PHE A 71 10.40 0.84 20.37
N LEU A 72 9.08 1.01 20.22
CA LEU A 72 8.32 0.33 19.18
C LEU A 72 8.55 1.05 17.83
N ASN A 73 8.26 0.36 16.73
CA ASN A 73 8.37 0.98 15.41
C ASN A 73 7.40 2.15 15.28
N ALA A 74 7.83 3.24 14.64
CA ALA A 74 6.93 4.32 14.30
C ALA A 74 6.42 4.09 12.88
N TYR A 75 5.10 3.99 12.74
CA TYR A 75 4.40 3.72 11.50
C TYR A 75 3.80 5.02 10.93
N PRO A 76 3.59 5.10 9.60
CA PRO A 76 3.01 6.30 9.00
C PRO A 76 1.67 6.67 9.63
N GLU A 77 1.43 7.96 9.71
CA GLU A 77 0.20 8.51 10.27
C GLU A 77 -0.91 8.49 9.23
N TYR A 78 -2.13 8.17 9.65
CA TYR A 78 -3.36 8.27 8.86
C TYR A 78 -4.45 8.94 9.70
N ASP A 79 -4.94 10.09 9.29
CA ASP A 79 -6.02 10.85 9.96
C ASP A 79 -5.84 10.97 11.49
N GLY A 80 -4.62 11.30 11.92
CA GLY A 80 -4.29 11.39 13.34
C GLY A 80 -4.02 10.06 14.04
N LEU A 81 -4.23 8.93 13.38
CA LEU A 81 -4.03 7.58 13.94
C LEU A 81 -2.68 6.98 13.50
N ARG A 82 -2.19 6.03 14.29
CA ARG A 82 -1.04 5.21 13.92
C ARG A 82 -1.50 4.06 13.02
N SER A 83 -0.96 3.98 11.81
CA SER A 83 -1.25 2.85 10.93
C SER A 83 -0.68 1.53 11.45
N ILE A 84 -1.13 0.43 10.88
CA ILE A 84 -0.65 -0.93 11.14
C ILE A 84 -0.13 -1.57 9.85
N PRO A 85 0.75 -2.57 9.93
CA PRO A 85 1.08 -3.39 8.77
C PRO A 85 -0.17 -4.09 8.22
N LEU A 86 -0.38 -4.03 6.90
CA LEU A 86 -1.50 -4.72 6.26
C LEU A 86 -1.46 -6.23 6.57
N PRO A 87 -2.52 -6.81 7.16
CA PRO A 87 -2.58 -8.24 7.40
C PRO A 87 -2.51 -9.04 6.10
N LYS A 88 -1.56 -9.97 6.03
CA LYS A 88 -1.27 -10.75 4.80
C LYS A 88 -2.35 -11.77 4.44
N ALA A 89 -3.33 -11.97 5.33
CA ALA A 89 -4.46 -12.87 5.11
C ALA A 89 -5.51 -12.31 4.13
N TYR A 90 -5.40 -11.04 3.74
CA TYR A 90 -6.33 -10.41 2.80
C TYR A 90 -5.95 -10.65 1.35
N PHE A 91 -6.96 -11.08 0.58
CA PHE A 91 -6.92 -11.34 -0.85
C PHE A 91 -7.99 -10.50 -1.55
N ALA A 92 -7.73 -10.13 -2.79
CA ALA A 92 -8.70 -9.44 -3.64
C ALA A 92 -8.64 -10.00 -5.06
N ALA A 93 -9.67 -9.76 -5.86
CA ALA A 93 -9.66 -10.13 -7.26
C ALA A 93 -8.52 -9.39 -7.99
N LYS A 94 -7.84 -10.07 -8.89
CA LYS A 94 -6.69 -9.50 -9.64
C LYS A 94 -7.06 -8.24 -10.39
N ASP A 95 -8.26 -8.21 -10.94
CA ASP A 95 -8.75 -7.04 -11.69
C ASP A 95 -8.98 -5.84 -10.77
N ASP A 96 -9.51 -6.05 -9.56
CA ASP A 96 -9.68 -4.98 -8.58
C ASP A 96 -8.33 -4.40 -8.13
N ILE A 97 -7.32 -5.25 -7.92
CA ILE A 97 -5.96 -4.80 -7.55
C ILE A 97 -5.29 -4.02 -8.69
N LYS A 98 -5.49 -4.46 -9.93
CA LYS A 98 -4.80 -3.90 -11.11
C LYS A 98 -5.40 -2.58 -11.58
N TYR A 99 -6.72 -2.45 -11.47
CA TYR A 99 -7.47 -1.32 -12.04
C TYR A 99 -7.97 -0.32 -11.00
N SER A 100 -7.81 -0.61 -9.72
CA SER A 100 -8.13 0.36 -8.67
C SER A 100 -7.06 1.48 -8.63
N GLU A 101 -7.19 2.45 -9.53
CA GLU A 101 -6.55 3.77 -9.28
C GLU A 101 -7.27 4.54 -8.18
N LEU A 102 -8.51 4.15 -7.88
CA LEU A 102 -9.34 4.79 -6.86
C LEU A 102 -10.29 3.76 -6.29
N ALA A 103 -10.29 3.65 -5.00
CA ALA A 103 -11.40 3.35 -4.16
C ALA A 103 -11.49 1.91 -3.68
N HIS A 104 -12.55 1.42 -3.46
CA HIS A 104 -13.00 0.28 -2.74
C HIS A 104 -12.52 -1.04 -3.35
N VAL A 105 -11.48 -1.63 -2.77
CA VAL A 105 -11.08 -3.01 -3.11
C VAL A 105 -11.72 -3.94 -2.09
N PRO A 106 -12.71 -4.75 -2.44
CA PRO A 106 -13.26 -5.76 -1.56
C PRO A 106 -12.18 -6.78 -1.17
N LEU A 107 -11.97 -6.96 0.12
CA LEU A 107 -10.99 -7.87 0.66
C LEU A 107 -11.67 -9.13 1.17
N LYS A 108 -11.16 -10.29 0.75
CA LYS A 108 -11.57 -11.60 1.25
C LYS A 108 -10.51 -12.17 2.17
N LEU A 109 -10.93 -12.67 3.30
CA LEU A 109 -10.05 -13.32 4.26
C LEU A 109 -9.84 -14.79 3.88
N LYS A 110 -8.61 -15.16 3.57
CA LYS A 110 -8.29 -16.55 3.20
C LYS A 110 -8.30 -17.53 4.39
N LEU A 111 -8.05 -17.04 5.60
CA LEU A 111 -8.03 -17.86 6.82
C LEU A 111 -9.42 -18.08 7.44
N ALA A 112 -10.49 -17.54 6.82
CA ALA A 112 -11.85 -17.84 7.25
C ALA A 112 -12.15 -19.35 7.07
N LEU A 113 -13.02 -19.88 7.91
CA LEU A 113 -13.49 -21.26 7.81
C LEU A 113 -14.22 -21.46 6.48
N ASP A 114 -13.92 -22.58 5.80
CA ASP A 114 -14.60 -23.03 4.58
C ASP A 114 -14.53 -22.11 3.35
N THR A 115 -13.57 -21.20 3.30
CA THR A 115 -13.45 -20.29 2.15
C THR A 115 -12.40 -20.78 1.16
N GLU A 116 -12.83 -21.51 0.13
CA GLU A 116 -12.03 -21.66 -1.09
C GLU A 116 -12.15 -20.37 -1.91
N LEU A 117 -11.06 -19.61 -1.99
CA LEU A 117 -11.03 -18.42 -2.84
C LEU A 117 -10.94 -18.85 -4.32
N PRO A 118 -11.69 -18.16 -5.23
CA PRO A 118 -11.55 -18.36 -6.67
C PRO A 118 -10.10 -18.17 -7.13
N GLN A 119 -9.68 -18.85 -8.21
CA GLN A 119 -8.33 -18.76 -8.78
C GLN A 119 -7.92 -17.34 -9.23
N GLU A 120 -8.91 -16.47 -9.40
CA GLU A 120 -8.73 -15.08 -9.82
C GLU A 120 -8.28 -14.15 -8.66
N TYR A 121 -8.31 -14.65 -7.42
CA TYR A 121 -7.89 -13.89 -6.24
C TYR A 121 -6.39 -14.01 -6.02
N GLU A 122 -5.77 -12.89 -5.66
CA GLU A 122 -4.38 -12.86 -5.23
C GLU A 122 -4.21 -12.07 -3.94
N ARG A 123 -3.11 -12.32 -3.25
CA ARG A 123 -2.80 -11.63 -2.00
C ARG A 123 -2.52 -10.15 -2.26
N VAL A 124 -3.17 -9.28 -1.50
CA VAL A 124 -2.90 -7.84 -1.50
C VAL A 124 -1.53 -7.59 -0.88
N ARG A 125 -0.63 -6.96 -1.63
CA ARG A 125 0.76 -6.72 -1.22
C ARG A 125 1.05 -5.25 -0.93
N LYS A 126 0.27 -4.35 -1.50
CA LYS A 126 0.36 -2.90 -1.35
C LYS A 126 -1.02 -2.34 -1.02
N PRO A 127 -1.09 -1.30 -0.19
CA PRO A 127 0.00 -0.65 0.54
C PRO A 127 0.62 -1.53 1.63
N GLU A 128 1.83 -1.20 2.14
CA GLU A 128 2.43 -1.95 3.27
C GLU A 128 1.76 -1.62 4.60
N PHE A 129 1.22 -0.40 4.73
CA PHE A 129 0.57 0.09 5.94
C PHE A 129 -0.86 0.53 5.65
N VAL A 130 -1.72 0.32 6.64
CA VAL A 130 -3.12 0.70 6.58
C VAL A 130 -3.55 1.38 7.88
N GLY A 131 -4.35 2.44 7.78
CA GLY A 131 -5.19 2.90 8.88
C GLY A 131 -6.39 1.96 9.01
N TYR A 132 -6.85 1.74 10.22
CA TYR A 132 -8.06 0.96 10.49
C TYR A 132 -9.08 1.87 11.17
N LEU A 133 -10.24 2.03 10.56
CA LEU A 133 -11.32 2.86 11.08
C LEU A 133 -12.67 2.24 10.70
N ASP A 134 -13.54 2.03 11.69
CA ASP A 134 -14.90 1.50 11.50
C ASP A 134 -14.98 0.21 10.65
N GLY A 135 -14.06 -0.73 10.86
CA GLY A 135 -14.03 -1.99 10.11
C GLY A 135 -13.45 -1.89 8.70
N VAL A 136 -12.98 -0.72 8.31
CA VAL A 136 -12.43 -0.43 6.97
C VAL A 136 -10.94 -0.17 7.05
N LEU A 137 -10.20 -0.64 6.04
CA LEU A 137 -8.77 -0.43 5.90
C LEU A 137 -8.50 0.72 4.92
N TYR A 138 -7.69 1.67 5.35
CA TYR A 138 -7.26 2.81 4.53
C TYR A 138 -5.78 2.71 4.23
N GLY A 139 -5.43 2.58 2.96
CA GLY A 139 -4.05 2.45 2.53
C GLY A 139 -3.23 3.71 2.78
N VAL A 140 -2.02 3.53 3.30
CA VAL A 140 -1.08 4.63 3.58
C VAL A 140 0.19 4.43 2.78
N ASP A 141 0.50 5.38 1.92
CA ASP A 141 1.74 5.41 1.16
C ASP A 141 2.80 6.30 1.82
N VAL A 142 3.98 5.74 1.98
CA VAL A 142 5.16 6.52 2.37
C VAL A 142 5.84 7.05 1.13
N GLN A 143 5.86 8.38 1.02
CA GLN A 143 6.52 9.05 -0.09
C GLN A 143 8.03 8.87 0.01
N LYS A 144 8.64 8.44 -1.09
CA LYS A 144 10.07 8.21 -1.20
C LYS A 144 10.70 9.13 -2.23
N ILE A 145 11.97 9.44 -2.04
CA ILE A 145 12.76 10.22 -2.98
C ILE A 145 14.03 9.46 -3.34
N TYR A 146 14.46 9.62 -4.58
CA TYR A 146 15.70 9.04 -5.09
C TYR A 146 16.72 10.14 -5.34
N ASN A 147 17.80 10.13 -4.57
CA ASN A 147 18.87 11.09 -4.69
C ASN A 147 20.13 10.42 -5.26
N LEU A 148 20.70 11.05 -6.28
CA LEU A 148 21.92 10.60 -6.91
C LEU A 148 23.11 11.27 -6.22
N HIS A 149 24.06 10.47 -5.76
CA HIS A 149 25.27 10.94 -5.12
C HIS A 149 26.51 10.57 -5.95
N ILE A 150 27.43 11.51 -6.06
CA ILE A 150 28.72 11.32 -6.72
C ILE A 150 29.80 11.41 -5.64
N ASN A 151 30.53 10.33 -5.45
CA ASN A 151 31.73 10.36 -4.64
C ASN A 151 32.95 10.51 -5.54
N SER A 152 33.46 11.75 -5.65
CA SER A 152 34.66 12.04 -6.42
C SER A 152 35.89 11.79 -5.56
N ASN A 153 36.30 10.55 -5.42
CA ASN A 153 37.63 10.26 -4.91
C ASN A 153 38.64 10.35 -6.05
N ARG A 154 39.88 10.78 -5.77
CA ARG A 154 40.91 11.06 -6.78
C ARG A 154 41.21 9.90 -7.77
N GLU A 155 40.75 8.68 -7.45
CA GLU A 155 41.01 7.49 -8.25
C GLU A 155 39.78 6.87 -8.94
N LYS A 156 38.56 7.10 -8.43
CA LYS A 156 37.32 6.56 -9.03
C LYS A 156 36.14 7.47 -8.72
N ASN A 157 35.44 7.92 -9.75
CA ASN A 157 34.10 8.51 -9.58
C ASN A 157 33.10 7.37 -9.36
N ILE A 158 32.59 7.23 -8.14
CA ILE A 158 31.57 6.24 -7.81
C ILE A 158 30.24 6.98 -7.78
N LEU A 159 29.31 6.54 -8.64
CA LEU A 159 27.94 7.01 -8.67
C LEU A 159 27.08 6.01 -7.90
N TYR A 160 26.30 6.48 -6.93
CA TYR A 160 25.36 5.64 -6.20
C TYR A 160 24.05 6.38 -5.95
N ARG A 161 22.95 5.64 -5.91
CA ARG A 161 21.60 6.16 -5.69
C ARG A 161 21.12 5.77 -4.31
N TYR A 162 20.67 6.78 -3.56
CA TYR A 162 19.97 6.56 -2.31
C TYR A 162 18.47 6.71 -2.51
N GLU A 163 17.71 5.76 -1.99
CA GLU A 163 16.30 5.92 -1.71
C GLU A 163 16.15 6.38 -0.25
N ALA A 164 15.29 7.35 -0.02
CA ALA A 164 15.02 7.91 1.31
C ALA A 164 13.53 8.21 1.46
N ILE A 165 13.02 8.17 2.69
CA ILE A 165 11.71 8.72 3.02
C ILE A 165 11.77 10.23 2.77
N LYS A 166 10.83 10.76 1.99
CA LYS A 166 10.74 12.20 1.69
C LYS A 166 10.40 12.97 2.95
N ARG A 167 10.99 14.15 3.14
CA ARG A 167 10.67 15.08 4.23
C ARG A 167 9.20 15.52 4.22
N GLY A 168 8.71 15.97 5.36
CA GLY A 168 7.35 16.50 5.53
C GLY A 168 6.30 15.43 5.86
N GLN A 169 6.73 14.23 6.22
CA GLN A 169 5.82 13.15 6.62
C GLN A 169 5.86 12.92 8.12
N THR A 170 4.73 12.49 8.66
CA THR A 170 4.56 12.18 10.09
C THR A 170 4.46 10.67 10.30
N PHE A 171 5.15 10.20 11.33
CA PHE A 171 5.10 8.81 11.79
C PHE A 171 4.73 8.79 13.26
N LYS A 172 3.86 7.88 13.67
CA LYS A 172 3.45 7.72 15.06
C LYS A 172 4.17 6.55 15.71
N GLY A 173 4.85 6.82 16.78
CA GLY A 173 5.62 5.85 17.55
C GLY A 173 5.11 5.69 18.97
N ILE A 174 5.53 4.60 19.61
CA ILE A 174 5.23 4.31 21.01
C ILE A 174 6.54 3.96 21.72
N ILE A 175 6.75 4.54 22.90
CA ILE A 175 7.80 4.14 23.83
C ILE A 175 7.13 3.48 25.03
N LYS A 176 7.58 2.28 25.39
CA LYS A 176 7.17 1.60 26.60
C LYS A 176 8.23 1.76 27.66
N ALA A 177 7.86 2.30 28.81
CA ALA A 177 8.71 2.44 30.00
C ALA A 177 8.24 1.47 31.08
N ASP A 178 9.11 0.56 31.50
CA ASP A 178 8.77 -0.42 32.55
C ASP A 178 8.74 0.23 33.96
N ASP A 179 9.13 1.50 34.08
CA ASP A 179 9.14 2.26 35.32
C ASP A 179 8.73 3.71 35.07
N ASP A 180 7.75 4.21 35.84
CA ASP A 180 7.24 5.59 35.76
C ASP A 180 8.35 6.64 35.86
N SER A 181 9.38 6.36 36.65
CA SER A 181 10.51 7.30 36.84
C SER A 181 11.27 7.61 35.55
N TYR A 182 11.06 6.84 34.47
CA TYR A 182 11.72 7.08 33.19
C TYR A 182 10.95 8.07 32.30
N VAL A 183 9.66 8.29 32.59
CA VAL A 183 8.76 9.08 31.74
C VAL A 183 9.22 10.53 31.60
N ASP A 184 9.52 11.18 32.72
CA ASP A 184 9.93 12.59 32.72
C ASP A 184 11.25 12.79 31.97
N GLU A 185 12.19 11.87 32.14
CA GLU A 185 13.48 11.93 31.43
C GLU A 185 13.31 11.70 29.94
N ILE A 186 12.42 10.77 29.53
CA ILE A 186 12.10 10.53 28.12
C ILE A 186 11.49 11.79 27.50
N LYS A 187 10.52 12.41 28.17
CA LYS A 187 9.90 13.67 27.70
C LYS A 187 10.92 14.81 27.60
N GLU A 188 11.76 14.97 28.60
CA GLU A 188 12.77 16.03 28.59
C GLU A 188 13.78 15.88 27.46
N LEU A 189 14.15 14.65 27.11
CA LEU A 189 15.10 14.36 26.05
C LEU A 189 14.50 14.46 24.64
N PHE A 190 13.20 14.19 24.50
CA PHE A 190 12.59 14.02 23.17
C PHE A 190 11.51 15.05 22.82
N ASN A 191 10.69 15.49 23.79
CA ASN A 191 9.55 16.35 23.45
C ASN A 191 9.98 17.72 22.91
N GLY A 192 9.55 18.03 21.69
CA GLY A 192 9.91 19.26 20.98
C GLY A 192 11.39 19.31 20.52
N LYS A 193 12.11 18.17 20.56
CA LYS A 193 13.52 18.12 20.19
C LYS A 193 13.73 17.63 18.76
N CYS A 194 14.70 18.27 18.10
CA CYS A 194 15.24 17.76 16.86
C CYS A 194 16.23 16.63 17.15
N VAL A 195 16.01 15.50 16.51
CA VAL A 195 16.87 14.32 16.57
C VAL A 195 17.29 13.90 15.16
N TYR A 196 18.31 13.07 15.08
CA TYR A 196 18.73 12.52 13.80
C TYR A 196 18.46 11.02 13.77
N ILE A 197 17.70 10.57 12.77
CA ILE A 197 17.29 9.20 12.58
C ILE A 197 17.84 8.69 11.23
N GLY A 198 18.37 7.48 11.22
CA GLY A 198 18.94 6.87 10.01
C GLY A 198 20.37 7.23 9.71
N GLY A 199 20.78 7.00 8.47
CA GLY A 199 22.16 7.17 7.97
C GLY A 199 22.38 8.51 7.27
N SER A 200 23.66 8.72 6.86
CA SER A 200 24.09 9.85 6.00
C SER A 200 23.85 11.26 6.57
N LYS A 201 23.90 11.41 7.88
CA LYS A 201 23.73 12.69 8.61
C LYS A 201 24.54 13.86 8.04
N GLY A 202 25.82 13.60 7.68
CA GLY A 202 26.72 14.61 7.12
C GLY A 202 26.35 15.06 5.71
N SER A 203 25.41 14.37 5.04
CA SER A 203 24.94 14.67 3.69
C SER A 203 23.52 15.26 3.64
N GLY A 204 23.03 15.78 4.78
CA GLY A 204 21.71 16.44 4.85
C GLY A 204 20.54 15.49 4.97
N TYR A 205 20.74 14.33 5.62
CA TYR A 205 19.67 13.36 5.88
C TYR A 205 19.39 13.19 7.36
N GLY A 206 18.16 12.82 7.67
CA GLY A 206 17.76 12.22 8.92
C GLY A 206 17.31 13.17 10.02
N ARG A 207 17.26 14.47 9.79
CA ARG A 207 16.75 15.42 10.77
C ARG A 207 15.24 15.29 10.92
N CYS A 208 14.79 14.97 12.12
CA CYS A 208 13.40 14.83 12.50
C CYS A 208 13.11 15.64 13.77
N ILE A 209 11.85 15.96 14.00
CA ILE A 209 11.39 16.51 15.27
C ILE A 209 10.41 15.54 15.93
N ILE A 210 10.58 15.32 17.24
CA ILE A 210 9.65 14.53 18.05
C ILE A 210 8.74 15.48 18.80
N LYS A 211 7.44 15.29 18.68
CA LYS A 211 6.41 16.16 19.27
C LYS A 211 5.19 15.38 19.74
N ASN A 212 4.23 16.07 20.35
CA ASN A 212 2.96 15.52 20.80
C ASN A 212 3.11 14.26 21.68
N MET A 213 4.02 14.33 22.67
CA MET A 213 4.25 13.20 23.58
C MET A 213 3.14 13.11 24.63
N GLU A 214 2.34 12.07 24.52
CA GLU A 214 1.25 11.76 25.45
C GLU A 214 1.56 10.50 26.25
N VAL A 215 1.25 10.52 27.56
CA VAL A 215 1.45 9.37 28.45
C VAL A 215 0.12 8.65 28.61
N MET A 216 0.16 7.35 28.33
CA MET A 216 -0.98 6.45 28.42
C MET A 216 -0.72 5.34 29.43
N GLU A 217 -1.77 4.87 30.09
CA GLU A 217 -1.68 3.76 31.03
C GLU A 217 -1.76 2.42 30.32
N GLU A 218 -2.54 2.38 29.25
CA GLU A 218 -2.77 1.22 28.41
C GLU A 218 -1.97 1.30 27.10
N ASN A 219 -1.73 0.16 26.50
CA ASN A 219 -1.02 0.10 25.23
C ASN A 219 -1.93 0.50 24.07
N PRO A 220 -1.67 1.62 23.37
CA PRO A 220 -2.54 2.07 22.28
C PRO A 220 -2.57 1.14 21.07
N GLU A 221 -1.72 0.10 21.00
CA GLU A 221 -1.81 -0.91 19.93
C GLU A 221 -3.06 -1.79 20.08
N TYR A 222 -3.68 -1.84 21.26
CA TYR A 222 -4.85 -2.68 21.50
C TYR A 222 -6.15 -2.01 21.08
N GLU A 223 -6.22 -0.67 21.11
CA GLU A 223 -7.41 0.11 20.71
C GLU A 223 -7.87 -0.17 19.26
N LEU A 224 -6.96 -0.66 18.42
CA LEU A 224 -7.24 -0.96 17.00
C LEU A 224 -8.12 -2.20 16.80
N PHE A 225 -8.33 -3.02 17.83
CA PHE A 225 -8.99 -4.31 17.74
C PHE A 225 -10.02 -4.49 18.85
N GLU A 226 -10.64 -3.37 19.26
CA GLU A 226 -11.71 -3.38 20.26
C GLU A 226 -12.94 -4.13 19.77
N ASP A 227 -13.58 -4.78 20.73
CA ASP A 227 -14.86 -5.46 20.74
C ASP A 227 -14.86 -6.97 20.44
N LYS A 228 -14.44 -7.77 21.46
CA LYS A 228 -15.23 -8.95 21.85
C LYS A 228 -14.68 -9.58 23.14
N ASP A 229 -15.56 -9.71 24.11
CA ASP A 229 -15.28 -10.25 25.45
C ASP A 229 -15.06 -11.78 25.48
N TYR A 230 -15.19 -12.50 24.36
CA TYR A 230 -15.14 -13.96 24.34
C TYR A 230 -14.44 -14.53 23.12
N PHE A 231 -13.41 -15.32 23.39
CA PHE A 231 -12.76 -16.17 22.39
C PHE A 231 -13.50 -17.52 22.30
N GLU A 232 -14.08 -17.84 21.16
CA GLU A 232 -14.86 -19.06 20.99
C GLU A 232 -13.96 -20.29 20.74
N GLU A 233 -13.73 -20.63 19.48
CA GLU A 233 -13.01 -21.82 19.06
C GLU A 233 -11.65 -21.51 18.44
N TYR A 234 -11.49 -20.31 17.89
CA TYR A 234 -10.31 -19.89 17.15
C TYR A 234 -9.77 -18.57 17.67
N ILE A 235 -8.43 -18.43 17.51
CA ILE A 235 -7.74 -17.15 17.71
C ILE A 235 -6.85 -16.87 16.49
N TYR A 236 -6.69 -15.59 16.20
CA TYR A 236 -5.83 -15.10 15.13
C TYR A 236 -4.74 -14.24 15.74
N LEU A 237 -3.47 -14.66 15.54
CA LEU A 237 -2.32 -13.87 15.93
C LEU A 237 -1.83 -13.09 14.71
N ILE A 238 -1.84 -11.76 14.82
CA ILE A 238 -1.40 -10.84 13.77
C ILE A 238 -0.09 -10.19 14.20
N ALA A 239 0.96 -10.35 13.41
CA ALA A 239 2.25 -9.72 13.68
C ALA A 239 2.19 -8.21 13.35
N LEU A 240 2.28 -7.36 14.36
CA LEU A 240 2.34 -5.89 14.21
C LEU A 240 3.76 -5.38 13.92
N SER A 241 4.78 -6.20 14.17
CA SER A 241 6.17 -5.94 13.77
C SER A 241 6.85 -7.23 13.34
N ASP A 242 8.05 -7.13 12.77
CA ASP A 242 8.83 -8.33 12.45
C ASP A 242 9.13 -9.12 13.74
N ILE A 243 9.01 -10.45 13.70
CA ILE A 243 9.21 -11.33 14.86
C ILE A 243 10.43 -12.23 14.63
N ILE A 244 11.35 -12.23 15.60
CA ILE A 244 12.49 -13.13 15.66
C ILE A 244 12.18 -14.19 16.71
N TYR A 245 11.62 -15.33 16.28
CA TYR A 245 11.20 -16.37 17.21
C TYR A 245 12.19 -17.53 17.28
N ARG A 246 12.45 -18.00 18.49
CA ARG A 246 13.16 -19.26 18.76
C ARG A 246 12.26 -20.21 19.53
N ASN A 247 12.28 -21.47 19.10
CA ASN A 247 11.62 -22.50 19.87
C ASN A 247 12.40 -22.88 21.15
N LYS A 248 11.83 -23.76 21.95
CA LYS A 248 12.46 -24.26 23.20
C LYS A 248 13.83 -24.92 23.02
N TYR A 249 14.19 -25.30 21.81
CA TYR A 249 15.49 -25.88 21.48
C TYR A 249 16.49 -24.82 20.98
N GLY A 250 16.13 -23.54 21.00
CA GLY A 250 16.99 -22.44 20.56
C GLY A 250 17.08 -22.26 19.04
N GLN A 251 16.26 -22.98 18.25
CA GLN A 251 16.25 -22.88 16.79
C GLN A 251 15.37 -21.72 16.35
N TYR A 252 15.83 -20.93 15.39
CA TYR A 252 15.00 -19.92 14.72
C TYR A 252 13.90 -20.59 13.90
N LYS A 253 12.68 -20.11 14.07
CA LYS A 253 11.49 -20.60 13.39
C LYS A 253 10.70 -19.46 12.77
N THR A 254 10.00 -19.77 11.70
CA THR A 254 9.05 -18.87 11.02
C THR A 254 7.59 -19.25 11.31
N SER A 255 7.37 -20.18 12.23
CA SER A 255 6.09 -20.56 12.81
C SER A 255 6.17 -20.43 14.33
N ILE A 256 5.07 -20.03 14.96
CA ILE A 256 4.98 -19.94 16.42
C ILE A 256 4.33 -21.23 16.92
N ASP A 257 5.00 -21.94 17.82
CA ASP A 257 4.55 -23.23 18.28
C ASP A 257 3.30 -23.12 19.18
N GLY A 258 2.27 -23.95 18.96
CA GLY A 258 1.07 -23.98 19.80
C GLY A 258 1.37 -24.28 21.27
N GLU A 259 2.36 -25.16 21.55
CA GLU A 259 2.83 -25.46 22.92
C GLU A 259 3.33 -24.18 23.63
N TYR A 260 4.08 -23.32 22.90
CA TYR A 260 4.53 -22.05 23.44
C TYR A 260 3.34 -21.13 23.79
N LEU A 261 2.35 -21.04 22.89
CA LEU A 261 1.15 -20.25 23.13
C LEU A 261 0.31 -20.81 24.29
N SER A 262 0.23 -22.15 24.42
CA SER A 262 -0.46 -22.82 25.53
C SER A 262 0.15 -22.44 26.87
N GLU A 263 1.48 -22.44 26.99
CA GLU A 263 2.20 -22.01 28.18
C GLU A 263 1.95 -20.53 28.51
N GLU A 264 1.97 -19.68 27.49
CA GLU A 264 1.80 -18.22 27.66
C GLU A 264 0.36 -17.85 28.03
N LEU A 265 -0.63 -18.45 27.38
CA LEU A 265 -2.06 -18.15 27.61
C LEU A 265 -2.69 -18.99 28.74
N GLY A 266 -1.98 -20.00 29.26
CA GLY A 266 -2.48 -20.88 30.32
C GLY A 266 -3.54 -21.87 29.87
N LEU A 267 -3.62 -22.14 28.59
CA LEU A 267 -4.54 -23.13 28.02
C LEU A 267 -3.88 -24.51 27.99
N LYS A 268 -4.69 -25.56 28.03
CA LYS A 268 -4.17 -26.94 28.02
C LYS A 268 -3.62 -27.37 26.69
N ASP A 269 -4.26 -26.91 25.62
CA ASP A 269 -3.91 -27.27 24.25
C ASP A 269 -4.29 -26.15 23.30
N ILE A 270 -3.34 -25.77 22.44
CA ILE A 270 -3.55 -24.83 21.33
C ILE A 270 -3.01 -25.49 20.06
N GLU A 271 -3.94 -25.82 19.15
CA GLU A 271 -3.61 -26.48 17.90
C GLU A 271 -3.39 -25.44 16.79
N TYR A 272 -2.25 -25.55 16.10
CA TYR A 272 -2.02 -24.79 14.88
C TYR A 272 -2.96 -25.28 13.76
N VAL A 273 -3.70 -24.35 13.15
CA VAL A 273 -4.63 -24.65 12.05
C VAL A 273 -4.02 -24.26 10.71
N ASP A 274 -3.69 -22.99 10.54
CA ASP A 274 -3.18 -22.47 9.27
C ASP A 274 -2.46 -21.13 9.50
N SER A 275 -1.74 -20.63 8.50
CA SER A 275 -1.15 -19.31 8.55
C SER A 275 -0.88 -18.75 7.15
N ILE A 276 -0.92 -17.44 7.04
CA ILE A 276 -0.42 -16.71 5.87
C ILE A 276 0.71 -15.81 6.33
N ILE A 277 1.91 -16.25 6.02
CA ILE A 277 3.14 -15.60 6.47
C ILE A 277 3.95 -15.06 5.31
N GLU A 278 4.75 -14.07 5.62
CA GLU A 278 5.86 -13.60 4.81
C GLU A 278 7.12 -13.61 5.67
N THR A 279 8.25 -14.00 5.10
CA THR A 279 9.52 -14.02 5.81
C THR A 279 10.42 -12.90 5.34
N LYS A 280 11.30 -12.44 6.23
CA LYS A 280 12.26 -11.38 5.94
C LYS A 280 13.62 -11.74 6.53
N ASN A 281 14.67 -11.46 5.76
CA ASN A 281 16.03 -11.52 6.29
C ASN A 281 16.29 -10.30 7.17
N ILE A 282 16.49 -10.54 8.46
CA ILE A 282 16.77 -9.51 9.46
C ILE A 282 18.26 -9.46 9.69
N THR A 283 18.86 -8.34 9.33
CA THR A 283 20.25 -8.02 9.62
C THR A 283 20.32 -6.63 10.23
N SER A 284 21.35 -6.33 10.96
CA SER A 284 21.64 -4.98 11.44
C SER A 284 23.15 -4.79 11.59
N PHE A 285 23.57 -3.55 11.66
CA PHE A 285 24.95 -3.20 11.92
C PHE A 285 25.10 -2.75 13.37
N ASN A 286 26.02 -3.34 14.10
CA ASN A 286 26.34 -2.94 15.44
C ASN A 286 27.54 -1.99 15.42
N ASN A 287 27.29 -0.69 15.61
CA ASN A 287 28.30 0.35 15.58
C ASN A 287 29.41 0.15 16.64
N LYS A 288 29.08 -0.46 17.79
CA LYS A 288 30.06 -0.70 18.87
C LYS A 288 31.03 -1.83 18.51
N TRP A 289 30.51 -2.87 17.86
CA TRP A 289 31.32 -4.00 17.38
C TRP A 289 31.90 -3.76 16.00
N ASN A 290 31.45 -2.72 15.32
CA ASN A 290 31.81 -2.39 13.94
C ASN A 290 31.65 -3.58 12.98
N CYS A 291 30.56 -4.35 13.17
CA CYS A 291 30.26 -5.49 12.34
C CYS A 291 28.75 -5.70 12.18
N HIS A 292 28.38 -6.44 11.14
CA HIS A 292 27.00 -6.88 10.96
C HIS A 292 26.62 -7.91 12.02
N THR A 293 25.37 -7.84 12.49
CA THR A 293 24.79 -8.92 13.31
C THR A 293 24.54 -10.15 12.43
N PRO A 294 24.45 -11.36 13.00
CA PRO A 294 24.06 -12.54 12.25
C PRO A 294 22.77 -12.31 11.46
N GLN A 295 22.75 -12.79 10.23
CA GLN A 295 21.55 -12.76 9.40
C GLN A 295 20.56 -13.83 9.89
N ILE A 296 19.33 -13.41 10.17
CA ILE A 296 18.28 -14.27 10.71
C ILE A 296 17.05 -14.16 9.82
N VAL A 297 16.43 -15.29 9.51
CA VAL A 297 15.11 -15.30 8.86
C VAL A 297 14.05 -15.11 9.95
N GLY A 298 13.32 -14.01 9.89
CA GLY A 298 12.22 -13.71 10.79
C GLY A 298 10.86 -13.70 10.09
N ILE A 299 9.81 -13.68 10.89
CA ILE A 299 8.43 -13.52 10.44
C ILE A 299 8.23 -12.03 10.16
N LYS A 300 7.79 -11.68 8.95
CA LYS A 300 7.53 -10.28 8.57
C LYS A 300 6.23 -9.78 9.19
N ALA A 301 6.19 -8.50 9.54
CA ALA A 301 5.00 -7.79 9.97
C ALA A 301 3.82 -7.98 8.99
N GLY A 302 2.61 -8.05 9.53
CA GLY A 302 1.39 -8.39 8.81
C GLY A 302 1.12 -9.90 8.66
N SER A 303 2.06 -10.79 9.02
CA SER A 303 1.83 -12.24 9.01
C SER A 303 0.72 -12.61 9.99
N VAL A 304 -0.15 -13.55 9.60
CA VAL A 304 -1.32 -13.98 10.38
C VAL A 304 -1.25 -15.49 10.60
N PHE A 305 -1.50 -15.91 11.83
CA PHE A 305 -1.58 -17.31 12.25
C PHE A 305 -2.95 -17.57 12.84
N LYS A 306 -3.53 -18.72 12.52
CA LYS A 306 -4.80 -19.20 13.06
C LYS A 306 -4.55 -20.42 13.93
N TYR A 307 -5.09 -20.38 15.14
CA TYR A 307 -5.04 -21.49 16.08
C TYR A 307 -6.43 -21.84 16.56
N LYS A 308 -6.62 -23.12 16.86
CA LYS A 308 -7.79 -23.64 17.55
C LYS A 308 -7.48 -23.73 19.03
N ILE A 309 -8.38 -23.23 19.86
CA ILE A 309 -8.23 -23.24 21.31
C ILE A 309 -9.32 -24.10 21.97
N GLN A 310 -9.03 -24.57 23.18
CA GLN A 310 -10.00 -25.22 24.05
C GLN A 310 -9.94 -24.57 25.44
N GLY A 311 -11.03 -23.94 25.83
CA GLY A 311 -11.19 -23.21 27.10
C GLY A 311 -11.11 -21.71 26.92
N ASP A 312 -11.39 -21.01 28.01
CA ASP A 312 -11.43 -19.55 28.04
C ASP A 312 -10.04 -18.97 28.27
N ILE A 313 -9.75 -17.87 27.61
CA ILE A 313 -8.49 -17.12 27.78
C ILE A 313 -8.70 -16.11 28.92
N ASP A 314 -7.81 -16.12 29.90
CA ASP A 314 -7.75 -15.09 30.92
C ASP A 314 -7.27 -13.77 30.28
N GLU A 315 -8.09 -12.74 30.38
CA GLU A 315 -7.86 -11.44 29.73
C GLU A 315 -6.60 -10.75 30.24
N ASP A 316 -6.38 -10.73 31.55
CA ASP A 316 -5.19 -10.12 32.15
C ASP A 316 -3.92 -10.80 31.63
N ARG A 317 -3.96 -12.12 31.51
CA ARG A 317 -2.84 -12.91 31.01
C ARG A 317 -2.61 -12.70 29.51
N LEU A 318 -3.67 -12.57 28.73
CA LEU A 318 -3.60 -12.24 27.31
C LEU A 318 -2.95 -10.87 27.11
N LEU A 319 -3.43 -9.85 27.81
CA LEU A 319 -2.89 -8.50 27.76
C LEU A 319 -1.41 -8.46 28.18
N GLU A 320 -1.07 -9.17 29.28
CA GLU A 320 0.34 -9.28 29.72
C GLU A 320 1.22 -9.95 28.65
N PHE A 321 0.73 -11.00 28.00
CA PHE A 321 1.46 -11.68 26.93
C PHE A 321 1.67 -10.80 25.70
N MET A 322 0.60 -10.17 25.21
CA MET A 322 0.69 -9.22 24.10
C MET A 322 1.62 -8.04 24.42
N ASP A 323 1.54 -7.54 25.66
CA ASP A 323 2.40 -6.45 26.12
C ASP A 323 3.90 -6.84 26.20
N ARG A 324 4.18 -8.06 26.65
CA ARG A 324 5.54 -8.59 26.72
C ARG A 324 6.15 -8.82 25.34
N GLY A 325 5.34 -9.16 24.32
CA GLY A 325 5.76 -9.46 22.96
C GLY A 325 6.46 -10.82 22.82
N ILE A 326 6.63 -11.29 21.57
CA ILE A 326 7.23 -12.59 21.23
C ILE A 326 8.67 -12.43 20.74
N GLY A 327 9.55 -13.35 21.16
CA GLY A 327 10.87 -13.51 20.59
C GLY A 327 11.92 -12.52 21.08
N GLU A 328 12.88 -12.20 20.21
CA GLU A 328 14.08 -11.43 20.51
C GLU A 328 13.97 -9.95 20.11
N ARG A 329 14.90 -9.12 20.61
CA ARG A 329 15.07 -7.71 20.25
C ARG A 329 13.84 -6.83 20.49
N LYS A 330 13.02 -7.18 21.48
CA LYS A 330 11.81 -6.43 21.84
C LYS A 330 12.05 -4.97 22.19
N ALA A 331 13.24 -4.64 22.71
CA ALA A 331 13.65 -3.25 22.98
C ALA A 331 13.85 -2.40 21.72
N ASP A 332 14.01 -3.05 20.57
CA ASP A 332 14.22 -2.45 19.24
C ASP A 332 12.93 -2.40 18.39
N GLY A 333 11.79 -2.76 18.97
CA GLY A 333 10.49 -2.75 18.29
C GLY A 333 10.10 -4.05 17.59
N PHE A 334 10.86 -5.13 17.75
CA PHE A 334 10.51 -6.45 17.24
C PHE A 334 9.53 -7.16 18.16
N GLY A 335 8.82 -8.16 17.60
CA GLY A 335 8.01 -9.09 18.37
C GLY A 335 6.66 -8.56 18.83
N ARG A 336 6.17 -7.46 18.24
CA ARG A 336 4.83 -6.95 18.53
C ARG A 336 3.78 -7.73 17.74
N PHE A 337 2.69 -8.06 18.39
CA PHE A 337 1.57 -8.80 17.83
C PHE A 337 0.30 -8.48 18.60
N VAL A 338 -0.83 -8.84 18.03
CA VAL A 338 -2.14 -8.82 18.67
C VAL A 338 -2.81 -10.18 18.45
N ILE A 339 -3.61 -10.60 19.40
CA ILE A 339 -4.48 -11.77 19.27
C ILE A 339 -5.92 -11.27 19.24
N VAL A 340 -6.67 -11.69 18.22
CA VAL A 340 -8.09 -11.38 18.04
C VAL A 340 -8.89 -12.67 17.89
N ASP A 341 -10.16 -12.62 18.26
CA ASP A 341 -11.09 -13.75 18.17
C ASP A 341 -11.54 -14.06 16.75
N SER A 342 -11.66 -13.03 15.92
CA SER A 342 -12.11 -13.15 14.54
C SER A 342 -11.41 -12.15 13.64
N LEU A 343 -11.31 -12.51 12.38
CA LEU A 343 -11.00 -11.62 11.28
C LEU A 343 -12.11 -11.77 10.25
N GLU A 344 -12.59 -10.66 9.74
CA GLU A 344 -13.69 -10.62 8.78
C GLU A 344 -13.21 -10.10 7.42
N ASP A 345 -14.01 -10.35 6.39
CA ASP A 345 -13.87 -9.68 5.10
C ASP A 345 -13.96 -8.17 5.32
N SER A 346 -13.16 -7.41 4.63
CA SER A 346 -13.08 -5.97 4.79
C SER A 346 -13.09 -5.26 3.43
N CYS A 347 -12.91 -3.97 3.44
CA CYS A 347 -12.72 -3.18 2.25
C CYS A 347 -11.46 -2.34 2.40
N LEU A 348 -10.63 -2.30 1.37
CA LEU A 348 -9.46 -1.44 1.31
C LEU A 348 -9.79 -0.19 0.50
N PHE A 349 -9.69 0.96 1.15
CA PHE A 349 -9.63 2.25 0.49
C PHE A 349 -8.18 2.61 0.28
N TYR A 350 -7.77 2.75 -0.97
CA TYR A 350 -6.40 3.10 -1.29
C TYR A 350 -6.38 4.20 -2.33
N GLU A 351 -6.20 5.43 -1.88
CA GLU A 351 -5.85 6.55 -2.75
C GLU A 351 -4.33 6.58 -2.87
N LYS A 352 -3.84 6.28 -4.05
CA LYS A 352 -2.44 6.58 -4.37
C LYS A 352 -2.26 8.10 -4.30
N HIS A 353 -1.76 8.60 -3.17
CA HIS A 353 -1.37 10.00 -3.08
C HIS A 353 -0.28 10.26 -4.11
N ASN A 354 -0.66 10.94 -5.18
CA ASN A 354 0.30 11.53 -6.10
C ASN A 354 0.97 12.71 -5.37
N ALA A 355 2.03 12.41 -4.64
CA ALA A 355 2.90 13.39 -3.98
C ALA A 355 3.43 14.50 -4.90
N TYR A 356 3.14 14.38 -6.17
CA TYR A 356 3.47 15.37 -7.19
C TYR A 356 2.53 16.57 -7.24
N GLU A 357 1.34 16.53 -6.62
CA GLU A 357 0.36 17.60 -6.83
C GLU A 357 0.78 18.93 -6.22
N GLU A 358 1.35 18.99 -5.01
CA GLU A 358 1.79 20.26 -4.40
C GLU A 358 3.08 20.83 -5.02
N GLU A 359 4.03 19.95 -5.35
CA GLU A 359 5.28 20.35 -6.01
C GLU A 359 5.01 20.77 -7.46
N PHE A 360 4.10 20.09 -8.14
CA PHE A 360 3.61 20.46 -9.47
C PHE A 360 2.84 21.77 -9.47
N ALA A 361 1.98 22.05 -8.51
CA ALA A 361 1.27 23.33 -8.43
C ALA A 361 2.25 24.50 -8.33
N THR A 362 3.31 24.34 -7.55
CA THR A 362 4.35 25.38 -7.40
C THR A 362 5.21 25.52 -8.66
N LEU A 363 5.56 24.42 -9.31
CA LEU A 363 6.31 24.42 -10.58
C LEU A 363 5.42 24.93 -11.72
N TYR A 364 4.17 24.50 -11.78
CA TYR A 364 3.19 24.91 -12.78
C TYR A 364 3.00 26.44 -12.81
N ASN A 365 2.89 27.06 -11.64
CA ASN A 365 2.74 28.52 -11.52
C ASN A 365 3.97 29.31 -11.99
N ARG A 366 5.12 28.66 -12.18
CA ARG A 366 6.35 29.26 -12.72
C ARG A 366 6.50 29.10 -14.23
N LEU A 367 5.67 28.27 -14.88
CA LEU A 367 5.71 28.04 -16.30
C LEU A 367 5.23 29.27 -17.08
N SER A 368 5.93 29.57 -18.17
CA SER A 368 5.46 30.53 -19.19
C SER A 368 4.24 29.97 -19.93
N GLU A 369 3.48 30.81 -20.59
CA GLU A 369 2.31 30.39 -21.38
C GLU A 369 2.68 29.43 -22.54
N GLU A 370 3.88 29.57 -23.09
CA GLU A 370 4.39 28.69 -24.13
C GLU A 370 4.69 27.29 -23.57
N GLU A 371 5.30 27.22 -22.38
CA GLU A 371 5.57 25.95 -21.68
C GLU A 371 4.27 25.26 -21.22
N LYS A 372 3.27 26.03 -20.79
CA LYS A 372 1.93 25.50 -20.46
C LYS A 372 1.24 24.90 -21.69
N LEU A 373 1.39 25.53 -22.87
CA LEU A 373 0.85 24.99 -24.11
C LEU A 373 1.52 23.66 -24.50
N GLN A 374 2.85 23.56 -24.34
CA GLN A 374 3.58 22.32 -24.56
C GLN A 374 3.15 21.23 -23.56
N LEU A 375 2.96 21.60 -22.29
CA LEU A 375 2.48 20.70 -21.26
C LEU A 375 1.06 20.19 -21.58
N LYS A 376 0.16 21.08 -22.05
CA LYS A 376 -1.19 20.68 -22.51
C LYS A 376 -1.13 19.62 -23.63
N ASP A 377 -0.23 19.78 -24.57
CA ASP A 377 -0.06 18.81 -25.65
C ASP A 377 0.45 17.45 -25.14
N ILE A 378 1.37 17.44 -24.17
CA ILE A 378 1.85 16.22 -23.51
C ILE A 378 0.70 15.54 -22.76
N VAL A 379 -0.06 16.27 -21.96
CA VAL A 379 -1.20 15.77 -21.18
C VAL A 379 -2.25 15.15 -22.10
N ASN A 380 -2.55 15.82 -23.22
CA ASN A 380 -3.50 15.29 -24.21
C ASN A 380 -3.00 14.01 -24.87
N ARG A 381 -1.71 13.91 -25.17
CA ARG A 381 -1.13 12.66 -25.73
C ARG A 381 -1.19 11.50 -24.74
N ILE A 382 -0.89 11.73 -23.47
CA ILE A 382 -0.98 10.71 -22.43
C ILE A 382 -2.44 10.25 -22.29
N TYR A 383 -3.39 11.20 -22.22
CA TYR A 383 -4.81 10.86 -22.13
C TYR A 383 -5.30 10.04 -23.33
N ARG A 384 -4.90 10.43 -24.55
CA ARG A 384 -5.23 9.65 -25.77
C ARG A 384 -4.70 8.21 -25.69
N LYS A 385 -3.50 8.04 -25.19
CA LYS A 385 -2.91 6.71 -24.99
C LYS A 385 -3.70 5.89 -23.96
N ASN A 386 -4.09 6.49 -22.84
CA ASN A 386 -4.93 5.82 -21.83
C ASN A 386 -6.28 5.40 -22.42
N VAL A 387 -6.92 6.23 -23.23
CA VAL A 387 -8.13 5.89 -23.95
C VAL A 387 -7.90 4.68 -24.87
N GLU A 388 -6.83 4.67 -25.65
CA GLU A 388 -6.50 3.56 -26.58
C GLU A 388 -6.27 2.24 -25.82
N GLU A 389 -5.60 2.29 -24.68
CA GLU A 389 -5.37 1.12 -23.82
C GLU A 389 -6.67 0.60 -23.20
N HIS A 390 -7.64 1.48 -22.94
CA HIS A 390 -8.92 1.13 -22.33
C HIS A 390 -9.96 0.56 -23.34
N ILE A 391 -9.72 0.66 -24.64
CA ILE A 391 -10.66 0.16 -25.68
C ILE A 391 -10.98 -1.32 -25.47
N GLY A 392 -9.98 -2.15 -25.18
CA GLY A 392 -10.21 -3.57 -24.95
C GLY A 392 -11.17 -3.87 -23.81
N HIS A 393 -11.17 -3.06 -22.74
CA HIS A 393 -12.11 -3.20 -21.61
C HIS A 393 -13.54 -2.91 -22.05
N ILE A 394 -13.75 -1.81 -22.79
CA ILE A 394 -15.07 -1.44 -23.31
C ILE A 394 -15.61 -2.55 -24.23
N VAL A 395 -14.75 -3.11 -25.08
CA VAL A 395 -15.13 -4.21 -25.97
C VAL A 395 -15.55 -5.43 -25.17
N ILE A 396 -14.80 -5.83 -24.16
CA ILE A 396 -15.15 -6.97 -23.29
C ILE A 396 -16.46 -6.72 -22.55
N GLU A 397 -16.66 -5.53 -22.00
CA GLU A 397 -17.89 -5.17 -21.30
C GLU A 397 -19.10 -5.24 -22.24
N LYS A 398 -19.01 -4.59 -23.39
CA LYS A 398 -20.11 -4.56 -24.37
C LYS A 398 -20.37 -5.93 -25.00
N SER A 399 -19.33 -6.72 -25.26
CA SER A 399 -19.49 -8.05 -25.87
C SER A 399 -20.27 -9.03 -24.99
N LYS A 400 -20.22 -8.88 -23.68
CA LYS A 400 -21.01 -9.69 -22.72
C LYS A 400 -22.53 -9.56 -22.94
N ASN A 401 -22.97 -8.43 -23.47
CA ASN A 401 -24.37 -8.10 -23.67
C ASN A 401 -24.85 -8.43 -25.09
N ILE A 402 -23.98 -8.91 -25.98
CA ILE A 402 -24.34 -9.30 -27.33
C ILE A 402 -24.85 -10.74 -27.31
N ARG A 403 -26.08 -10.93 -27.80
CA ARG A 403 -26.77 -12.24 -27.90
C ARG A 403 -27.12 -12.56 -29.34
N GLU A 404 -27.35 -13.86 -29.62
CA GLU A 404 -27.75 -14.35 -30.94
C GLU A 404 -26.73 -14.04 -32.04
N GLN A 405 -25.44 -14.04 -31.74
CA GLN A 405 -24.33 -13.75 -32.68
C GLN A 405 -24.28 -14.75 -33.83
N GLU A 406 -24.76 -15.97 -33.64
CA GLU A 406 -24.85 -17.05 -34.64
C GLU A 406 -25.82 -16.76 -35.81
N GLN A 407 -26.66 -15.72 -35.67
CA GLN A 407 -27.53 -15.27 -36.76
C GLN A 407 -26.74 -14.71 -37.96
N MET A 408 -25.47 -14.33 -37.72
CA MET A 408 -24.56 -13.84 -38.75
C MET A 408 -23.38 -14.77 -38.93
N ASN A 409 -22.93 -14.94 -40.16
CA ASN A 409 -21.72 -15.71 -40.45
C ASN A 409 -20.46 -14.86 -40.38
N LYS A 410 -19.29 -15.52 -40.27
CA LYS A 410 -17.97 -14.85 -40.15
C LYS A 410 -17.68 -13.86 -41.30
N SER A 411 -18.17 -14.14 -42.52
CA SER A 411 -17.95 -13.24 -43.65
C SER A 411 -18.74 -11.94 -43.50
N GLN A 412 -19.95 -12.03 -42.95
CA GLN A 412 -20.79 -10.85 -42.71
C GLN A 412 -20.19 -9.97 -41.62
N TRP A 413 -19.72 -10.56 -40.52
CA TRP A 413 -18.97 -9.84 -39.48
C TRP A 413 -17.71 -9.18 -40.06
N GLY A 414 -16.95 -9.90 -40.86
CA GLY A 414 -15.75 -9.36 -41.52
C GLY A 414 -16.03 -8.17 -42.44
N ASN A 415 -17.24 -8.10 -43.07
CA ASN A 415 -17.62 -6.94 -43.88
C ASN A 415 -17.91 -5.71 -43.00
N PHE A 416 -18.54 -5.86 -41.83
CA PHE A 416 -18.71 -4.75 -40.90
C PHE A 416 -17.37 -4.24 -40.33
N MET A 417 -16.48 -5.14 -39.95
CA MET A 417 -15.13 -4.76 -39.52
C MET A 417 -14.38 -3.97 -40.62
N LYS A 418 -14.50 -4.39 -41.89
CA LYS A 418 -13.91 -3.66 -43.02
C LYS A 418 -14.55 -2.29 -43.21
N LEU A 419 -15.89 -2.20 -43.10
CA LEU A 419 -16.59 -0.94 -43.15
C LEU A 419 -16.10 0.01 -42.07
N PHE A 420 -16.10 -0.37 -40.79
CA PHE A 420 -15.66 0.48 -39.72
C PHE A 420 -14.17 0.90 -39.83
N ARG A 421 -13.29 0.01 -40.30
CA ARG A 421 -11.91 0.37 -40.65
C ARG A 421 -11.81 1.38 -41.75
N TYR A 422 -12.64 1.23 -42.82
CA TYR A 422 -12.68 2.21 -43.90
C TYR A 422 -13.20 3.56 -43.40
N LEU A 423 -14.30 3.58 -42.63
CA LEU A 423 -14.83 4.81 -42.05
C LEU A 423 -13.80 5.54 -41.19
N SER A 424 -12.94 4.83 -40.47
CA SER A 424 -11.90 5.42 -39.64
C SER A 424 -10.82 6.20 -40.42
N THR A 425 -10.76 6.01 -41.75
CA THR A 425 -9.84 6.75 -42.64
C THR A 425 -10.43 8.06 -43.16
N LEU A 426 -11.74 8.23 -43.01
CA LEU A 426 -12.48 9.40 -43.48
C LEU A 426 -12.54 10.49 -42.39
N PRO A 427 -12.74 11.77 -42.79
CA PRO A 427 -13.17 12.80 -41.86
C PRO A 427 -14.46 12.41 -41.15
N PRO A 428 -14.66 12.83 -39.87
CA PRO A 428 -15.83 12.37 -39.09
C PRO A 428 -17.18 12.57 -39.74
N GLU A 429 -17.44 13.72 -40.32
CA GLU A 429 -18.73 14.05 -40.98
C GLU A 429 -18.95 13.18 -42.20
N GLU A 430 -17.95 13.03 -43.07
CA GLU A 430 -18.04 12.19 -44.28
C GLU A 430 -18.19 10.70 -43.88
N GLY A 431 -17.51 10.26 -42.82
CA GLY A 431 -17.62 8.89 -42.33
C GLY A 431 -19.02 8.57 -41.80
N ILE A 432 -19.66 9.49 -41.08
CA ILE A 432 -21.04 9.31 -40.59
C ILE A 432 -22.02 9.26 -41.75
N GLU A 433 -21.89 10.12 -42.76
CA GLU A 433 -22.73 10.07 -43.97
C GLU A 433 -22.52 8.79 -44.76
N MET A 434 -21.28 8.36 -44.95
CA MET A 434 -20.93 7.12 -45.61
C MET A 434 -21.51 5.90 -44.87
N TYR A 435 -21.47 5.87 -43.55
CA TYR A 435 -22.08 4.82 -42.75
C TYR A 435 -23.59 4.72 -43.03
N LYS A 436 -24.31 5.84 -43.00
CA LYS A 436 -25.76 5.89 -43.25
C LYS A 436 -26.09 5.38 -44.65
N LYS A 437 -25.28 5.74 -45.64
CA LYS A 437 -25.43 5.25 -46.99
C LYS A 437 -25.21 3.73 -47.08
N GLU A 438 -24.11 3.24 -46.59
CA GLU A 438 -23.75 1.81 -46.65
C GLU A 438 -24.78 0.93 -45.90
N ILE A 439 -25.26 1.37 -44.71
CA ILE A 439 -26.33 0.64 -44.00
C ILE A 439 -27.63 0.58 -44.81
N SER A 440 -27.99 1.66 -45.49
CA SER A 440 -29.19 1.70 -46.32
C SER A 440 -29.10 0.81 -47.58
N GLU A 441 -27.88 0.57 -48.08
CA GLU A 441 -27.60 -0.23 -49.27
C GLU A 441 -27.38 -1.73 -48.96
N ILE A 442 -27.30 -2.12 -47.67
CA ILE A 442 -27.14 -3.52 -47.29
C ILE A 442 -28.29 -4.37 -47.82
N ARG A 443 -27.97 -5.55 -48.39
CA ARG A 443 -28.96 -6.50 -48.87
C ARG A 443 -29.98 -6.84 -47.78
N SER A 444 -31.25 -6.82 -48.10
CA SER A 444 -32.37 -7.01 -47.17
C SER A 444 -32.27 -8.26 -46.29
N THR A 445 -31.66 -9.34 -46.80
CA THR A 445 -31.41 -10.57 -46.02
C THR A 445 -30.33 -10.39 -44.95
N SER A 446 -29.20 -9.78 -45.30
CA SER A 446 -28.12 -9.51 -44.34
C SER A 446 -28.55 -8.49 -43.27
N TYR A 447 -29.29 -7.47 -43.67
CA TYR A 447 -29.87 -6.51 -42.75
C TYR A 447 -30.84 -7.16 -41.74
N LYS A 448 -31.74 -8.03 -42.25
CA LYS A 448 -32.66 -8.78 -41.39
C LYS A 448 -31.96 -9.73 -40.41
N GLN A 449 -30.82 -10.29 -40.79
CA GLN A 449 -29.99 -11.12 -39.90
C GLN A 449 -29.32 -10.26 -38.84
N LEU A 450 -28.73 -9.12 -39.21
CA LEU A 450 -28.12 -8.19 -38.28
C LEU A 450 -29.15 -7.64 -37.26
N MET A 451 -30.35 -7.33 -37.68
CA MET A 451 -31.44 -6.89 -36.80
C MET A 451 -31.86 -7.93 -35.75
N LYS A 452 -31.56 -9.22 -35.97
CA LYS A 452 -31.83 -10.28 -35.01
C LYS A 452 -30.73 -10.39 -33.92
N VAL A 453 -29.52 -9.94 -34.21
CA VAL A 453 -28.45 -9.88 -33.18
C VAL A 453 -28.83 -8.78 -32.20
N LYS A 454 -28.82 -9.12 -30.92
CA LYS A 454 -29.26 -8.23 -29.86
C LYS A 454 -28.08 -7.74 -29.01
N TYR A 455 -28.17 -6.50 -28.62
CA TYR A 455 -27.38 -5.90 -27.55
C TYR A 455 -28.35 -5.49 -26.44
N ASP A 456 -28.21 -6.09 -25.26
CA ASP A 456 -29.25 -6.12 -24.23
C ASP A 456 -30.56 -6.67 -24.82
N ASP A 457 -31.64 -5.90 -24.86
CA ASP A 457 -32.93 -6.30 -25.43
C ASP A 457 -33.23 -5.61 -26.76
N GLU A 458 -32.29 -4.82 -27.29
CA GLU A 458 -32.46 -4.08 -28.55
C GLU A 458 -31.61 -4.67 -29.68
N SER A 459 -31.86 -4.23 -30.92
CA SER A 459 -31.02 -4.65 -32.04
C SER A 459 -29.61 -4.07 -31.96
N LEU A 460 -28.59 -4.87 -32.28
CA LEU A 460 -27.19 -4.43 -32.35
C LEU A 460 -26.99 -3.26 -33.34
N VAL A 461 -27.83 -3.17 -34.40
CA VAL A 461 -27.81 -2.02 -35.33
C VAL A 461 -28.01 -0.71 -34.59
N ARG A 462 -28.92 -0.68 -33.61
CA ARG A 462 -29.19 0.52 -32.84
C ARG A 462 -27.98 0.97 -32.04
N LEU A 463 -27.22 0.02 -31.47
CA LEU A 463 -25.95 0.34 -30.81
C LEU A 463 -24.95 0.95 -31.80
N PHE A 464 -24.82 0.39 -33.00
CA PHE A 464 -23.92 0.92 -34.03
C PHE A 464 -24.35 2.32 -34.47
N ASP A 465 -25.65 2.54 -34.74
CA ASP A 465 -26.21 3.84 -35.11
C ASP A 465 -25.91 4.88 -34.00
N GLU A 466 -26.20 4.55 -32.76
CA GLU A 466 -25.96 5.43 -31.63
C GLU A 466 -24.47 5.78 -31.47
N MET A 467 -23.60 4.77 -31.48
CA MET A 467 -22.17 4.98 -31.31
C MET A 467 -21.57 5.82 -32.44
N ILE A 468 -21.98 5.61 -33.67
CA ILE A 468 -21.46 6.36 -34.83
C ILE A 468 -22.02 7.79 -34.85
N GLU A 469 -23.31 7.98 -34.63
CA GLU A 469 -23.92 9.32 -34.62
C GLU A 469 -23.37 10.18 -33.48
N LYS A 470 -23.13 9.58 -32.31
CA LYS A 470 -22.57 10.27 -31.15
C LYS A 470 -21.04 10.26 -31.11
N SER A 471 -20.36 9.68 -32.08
CA SER A 471 -18.89 9.57 -32.09
C SER A 471 -18.15 10.89 -32.08
N ILE A 472 -18.78 11.99 -32.51
CA ILE A 472 -18.26 13.36 -32.48
C ILE A 472 -18.77 14.20 -31.29
N ASP A 473 -19.65 13.62 -30.48
CA ASP A 473 -20.14 14.25 -29.25
C ASP A 473 -19.17 13.97 -28.11
N LEU A 474 -18.39 14.99 -27.73
CA LEU A 474 -17.42 14.87 -26.66
C LEU A 474 -18.06 14.60 -25.29
N ASN A 475 -19.32 15.02 -25.09
CA ASN A 475 -20.04 14.73 -23.86
C ASN A 475 -20.39 13.24 -23.76
N TYR A 476 -20.84 12.65 -24.87
CA TYR A 476 -21.04 11.21 -24.97
C TYR A 476 -19.74 10.45 -24.76
N PHE A 477 -18.63 10.92 -25.35
CA PHE A 477 -17.31 10.32 -25.19
C PHE A 477 -16.87 10.27 -23.71
N TYR A 478 -16.86 11.41 -23.03
CA TYR A 478 -16.34 11.49 -21.65
C TYR A 478 -17.27 10.85 -20.59
N ASN A 479 -18.58 10.93 -20.77
CA ASN A 479 -19.52 10.56 -19.71
C ASN A 479 -20.20 9.21 -19.93
N TYR A 480 -20.07 8.61 -21.13
CA TYR A 480 -20.72 7.33 -21.44
C TYR A 480 -19.74 6.29 -21.99
N LEU A 481 -19.05 6.60 -23.09
CA LEU A 481 -18.22 5.59 -23.76
C LEU A 481 -16.91 5.32 -23.03
N PHE A 482 -16.24 6.39 -22.60
CA PHE A 482 -14.96 6.34 -21.86
C PHE A 482 -15.08 6.95 -20.46
N LYS A 483 -16.23 6.78 -19.79
CA LYS A 483 -16.51 7.30 -18.45
C LYS A 483 -15.49 6.86 -17.40
N ASP A 484 -14.92 5.67 -17.57
CA ASP A 484 -13.97 5.08 -16.63
C ASP A 484 -12.51 5.52 -16.90
N VAL A 485 -12.27 6.25 -18.00
CA VAL A 485 -10.96 6.85 -18.27
C VAL A 485 -10.92 8.27 -17.71
N ARG A 486 -10.32 8.40 -16.55
CA ARG A 486 -10.20 9.71 -15.87
C ARG A 486 -9.42 10.71 -16.71
N ARG A 487 -9.98 11.91 -16.87
CA ARG A 487 -9.27 13.04 -17.49
C ARG A 487 -8.10 13.49 -16.60
N ILE A 488 -6.97 13.76 -17.22
CA ILE A 488 -5.77 14.23 -16.52
C ILE A 488 -5.89 15.74 -16.34
N GLN A 489 -5.72 16.20 -15.09
CA GLN A 489 -5.70 17.62 -14.74
C GLN A 489 -4.36 17.99 -14.10
N ILE A 490 -3.74 19.04 -14.61
CA ILE A 490 -2.51 19.64 -14.06
C ILE A 490 -2.72 21.14 -13.95
N GLY A 491 -2.89 21.65 -12.75
CA GLY A 491 -3.27 23.04 -12.53
C GLY A 491 -4.62 23.34 -13.20
N ASP A 492 -4.65 24.35 -14.09
CA ASP A 492 -5.80 24.70 -14.92
C ASP A 492 -5.86 23.96 -16.26
N ILE A 493 -4.83 23.17 -16.60
CA ILE A 493 -4.82 22.33 -17.80
C ILE A 493 -5.61 21.05 -17.52
N LEU A 494 -6.70 20.86 -18.23
CA LEU A 494 -7.46 19.63 -18.27
C LEU A 494 -7.25 18.94 -19.63
N SER A 495 -7.00 17.62 -19.61
CA SER A 495 -6.81 16.84 -20.85
C SER A 495 -8.05 16.94 -21.75
N GLU A 496 -7.82 17.18 -23.04
CA GLU A 496 -8.85 17.36 -24.05
C GLU A 496 -8.53 16.50 -25.27
N ILE A 497 -9.58 16.07 -25.95
CA ILE A 497 -9.51 15.43 -27.26
C ILE A 497 -10.32 16.23 -28.27
N ASP A 498 -9.97 16.07 -29.52
CA ASP A 498 -10.75 16.60 -30.63
C ASP A 498 -11.80 15.60 -31.13
N LYS A 499 -12.73 16.08 -31.92
CA LYS A 499 -13.79 15.26 -32.52
C LYS A 499 -13.22 14.14 -33.41
N ALA A 500 -12.09 14.40 -34.06
CA ALA A 500 -11.48 13.40 -34.92
C ALA A 500 -10.91 12.23 -34.13
N PHE A 501 -10.31 12.49 -32.97
CA PHE A 501 -9.85 11.42 -32.07
C PHE A 501 -11.03 10.65 -31.46
N SER A 502 -12.07 11.35 -30.96
CA SER A 502 -13.30 10.74 -30.44
C SER A 502 -13.91 9.78 -31.46
N TYR A 503 -14.08 10.23 -32.69
CA TYR A 503 -14.60 9.44 -33.81
C TYR A 503 -13.77 8.16 -34.06
N LYS A 504 -12.43 8.31 -34.18
CA LYS A 504 -11.52 7.18 -34.42
C LYS A 504 -11.52 6.17 -33.28
N ALA A 505 -11.51 6.63 -32.04
CA ALA A 505 -11.56 5.76 -30.86
C ALA A 505 -12.89 4.98 -30.80
N THR A 506 -14.01 5.63 -31.09
CA THR A 506 -15.34 4.98 -31.17
C THR A 506 -15.37 3.90 -32.27
N LEU A 507 -14.86 4.21 -33.45
CA LEU A 507 -14.79 3.22 -34.54
C LEU A 507 -13.86 2.05 -34.19
N LYS A 508 -12.78 2.29 -33.44
CA LYS A 508 -11.90 1.23 -33.00
C LYS A 508 -12.60 0.27 -32.04
N VAL A 509 -13.44 0.79 -31.12
CA VAL A 509 -14.31 -0.04 -30.29
C VAL A 509 -15.23 -0.90 -31.17
N LEU A 510 -15.86 -0.33 -32.21
CA LEU A 510 -16.74 -1.06 -33.12
C LEU A 510 -16.03 -2.10 -34.00
N VAL A 511 -14.75 -1.88 -34.31
CA VAL A 511 -13.93 -2.85 -35.06
C VAL A 511 -13.58 -4.07 -34.21
N GLU A 512 -13.36 -3.86 -32.93
CA GLU A 512 -12.94 -4.88 -31.98
C GLU A 512 -14.12 -5.58 -31.29
N LEU A 513 -15.28 -4.94 -31.27
CA LEU A 513 -16.53 -5.51 -30.77
C LEU A 513 -17.08 -6.61 -31.72
#